data_7689d0d40980e87b015c8c67d1d90cb2
#
_entry.id   7689d0d40980e87b015c8c67d1d90cb2
#
_cell.length_a   1.000
_cell.length_b   1.000
_cell.length_c   1.000
_cell.angle_alpha   90.00
_cell.angle_beta   90.00
_cell.angle_gamma   90.00
#
_symmetry.space_group_name_H-M   'P 1'
#
loop_
_entity.id
_entity.type
_entity.pdbx_description
1 polymer ?
#
loop_
_entity_poly.entity_id
_entity_poly.type
_entity_poly.pdbx_seq_one_letter_code
_entity_poly.pdbx_strand_id
1 'polypeptide(L)'
;MVERALLTEDDIRTYREDGLVIPDYVLPDDVLERLRGAVDKLIADHAGIRPESLSGPHNPYGQSAKLMGNVDFLEFCQHPDILDMVEQLIGPDIILWGSMLFAKPPGDGKAVPWHQDGKYWPLEPLETITVRVSIDGSDRDNGCMQYIPGSHKSRNLEHHEVELREDMALGQKMTDLDTSKAKDCILKPGQISLHDVYTVHGSEHNRSIKRRADYAIRYMPATTLYDRSEDHPATIYANKHSPDMNYPLRPIWLVRGEDRAGNNFRAGKQ
;
A
#
# COMPACT_ATOMS: atom_id res chain seq x y z
N MET A 1 29.93 -9.40 4.61
CA MET A 1 28.74 -8.81 5.30
C MET A 1 27.93 -8.16 4.21
N VAL A 2 26.69 -8.55 4.04
CA VAL A 2 25.77 -7.84 3.14
C VAL A 2 25.48 -6.50 3.83
N GLU A 3 25.76 -5.40 3.14
CA GLU A 3 25.44 -4.06 3.61
C GLU A 3 23.92 -3.97 3.74
N ARG A 4 23.42 -3.65 4.94
CA ARG A 4 21.97 -3.53 5.15
C ARG A 4 21.48 -2.25 4.48
N ALA A 5 20.39 -2.35 3.74
CA ALA A 5 19.68 -1.18 3.23
C ALA A 5 18.99 -0.45 4.39
N LEU A 6 19.58 0.63 4.87
CA LEU A 6 19.10 1.38 6.02
C LEU A 6 18.68 2.79 5.56
N LEU A 7 17.60 3.29 6.18
CA LEU A 7 17.25 4.70 6.09
C LEU A 7 18.33 5.51 6.82
N THR A 8 18.76 6.61 6.21
CA THR A 8 19.62 7.58 6.85
C THR A 8 18.86 8.37 7.91
N GLU A 9 19.58 9.08 8.79
CA GLU A 9 18.92 9.99 9.75
C GLU A 9 18.09 11.07 9.05
N ASP A 10 18.54 11.51 7.86
CA ASP A 10 17.81 12.46 7.02
C ASP A 10 16.52 11.87 6.44
N ASP A 11 16.56 10.61 6.04
CA ASP A 11 15.35 9.90 5.57
C ASP A 11 14.32 9.78 6.69
N ILE A 12 14.76 9.36 7.87
CA ILE A 12 13.89 9.24 9.05
C ILE A 12 13.30 10.60 9.44
N ARG A 13 14.12 11.66 9.40
CA ARG A 13 13.65 13.02 9.65
C ARG A 13 12.62 13.45 8.59
N THR A 14 12.90 13.22 7.31
CA THR A 14 11.98 13.54 6.20
C THR A 14 10.65 12.81 6.36
N TYR A 15 10.68 11.51 6.69
CA TYR A 15 9.47 10.75 6.96
C TYR A 15 8.65 11.37 8.11
N ARG A 16 9.29 11.77 9.21
CA ARG A 16 8.62 12.39 10.37
C ARG A 16 8.08 13.80 10.07
N GLU A 17 8.73 14.52 9.19
CA GLU A 17 8.33 15.90 8.85
C GLU A 17 7.28 15.94 7.73
N ASP A 18 7.47 15.18 6.68
CA ASP A 18 6.65 15.22 5.47
C ASP A 18 5.57 14.12 5.43
N GLY A 19 5.76 13.01 6.18
CA GLY A 19 4.87 11.84 6.17
C GLY A 19 5.16 10.90 5.01
N LEU A 20 6.19 11.19 4.21
CA LEU A 20 6.66 10.37 3.12
C LEU A 20 8.16 10.55 2.92
N VAL A 21 8.86 9.44 2.63
CA VAL A 21 10.27 9.44 2.24
C VAL A 21 10.50 8.57 1.01
N ILE A 22 11.44 9.00 0.17
CA ILE A 22 11.98 8.23 -0.95
C ILE A 22 13.47 8.03 -0.65
N PRO A 23 13.88 6.88 -0.07
CA PRO A 23 15.29 6.62 0.23
C PRO A 23 16.10 6.45 -1.05
N ASP A 24 17.42 6.67 -0.95
CA ASP A 24 18.34 6.34 -2.03
C ASP A 24 18.60 4.82 -2.10
N TYR A 25 17.54 4.12 -2.47
CA TYR A 25 17.50 2.67 -2.59
C TYR A 25 16.78 2.25 -3.87
N VAL A 26 17.35 1.27 -4.54
CA VAL A 26 16.76 0.63 -5.72
C VAL A 26 16.84 -0.88 -5.52
N LEU A 27 15.76 -1.59 -5.77
CA LEU A 27 15.74 -3.05 -5.75
C LEU A 27 16.82 -3.62 -6.69
N PRO A 28 17.48 -4.73 -6.33
CA PRO A 28 18.31 -5.48 -7.26
C PRO A 28 17.55 -5.84 -8.54
N ASP A 29 18.23 -5.78 -9.68
CA ASP A 29 17.60 -5.98 -11.00
C ASP A 29 16.89 -7.33 -11.12
N ASP A 30 17.47 -8.40 -10.59
CA ASP A 30 16.88 -9.74 -10.61
C ASP A 30 15.61 -9.83 -9.74
N VAL A 31 15.56 -9.13 -8.62
CA VAL A 31 14.37 -9.03 -7.75
C VAL A 31 13.27 -8.25 -8.47
N LEU A 32 13.63 -7.12 -9.09
CA LEU A 32 12.68 -6.29 -9.85
C LEU A 32 12.09 -7.07 -11.03
N GLU A 33 12.91 -7.79 -11.79
CA GLU A 33 12.45 -8.60 -12.94
C GLU A 33 11.53 -9.75 -12.51
N ARG A 34 11.85 -10.43 -11.40
CA ARG A 34 10.93 -11.44 -10.81
C ARG A 34 9.59 -10.82 -10.42
N LEU A 35 9.61 -9.67 -9.75
CA LEU A 35 8.39 -8.97 -9.36
C LEU A 35 7.58 -8.51 -10.58
N ARG A 36 8.24 -8.00 -11.63
CA ARG A 36 7.61 -7.62 -12.91
C ARG A 36 6.91 -8.81 -13.55
N GLY A 37 7.59 -9.95 -13.64
CA GLY A 37 7.01 -11.18 -14.17
C GLY A 37 5.80 -11.66 -13.35
N ALA A 38 5.87 -11.59 -12.02
CA ALA A 38 4.75 -11.93 -11.14
C ALA A 38 3.55 -10.99 -11.34
N VAL A 39 3.79 -9.69 -11.55
CA VAL A 39 2.75 -8.69 -11.86
C VAL A 39 2.09 -8.97 -13.19
N ASP A 40 2.87 -9.22 -14.24
CA ASP A 40 2.33 -9.48 -15.57
C ASP A 40 1.46 -10.76 -15.57
N LYS A 41 1.92 -11.80 -14.88
CA LYS A 41 1.15 -13.03 -14.68
C LYS A 41 -0.14 -12.77 -13.89
N LEU A 42 -0.07 -12.03 -12.79
CA LEU A 42 -1.25 -11.71 -11.95
C LEU A 42 -2.33 -10.99 -12.76
N ILE A 43 -1.93 -10.00 -13.57
CA ILE A 43 -2.86 -9.24 -14.43
C ILE A 43 -3.49 -10.17 -15.46
N ALA A 44 -2.70 -11.03 -16.10
CA ALA A 44 -3.19 -11.98 -17.11
C ALA A 44 -4.17 -13.01 -16.50
N ASP A 45 -3.85 -13.55 -15.32
CA ASP A 45 -4.68 -14.54 -14.64
C ASP A 45 -6.02 -13.94 -14.15
N HIS A 46 -6.09 -12.62 -13.98
CA HIS A 46 -7.26 -11.89 -13.46
C HIS A 46 -7.79 -10.82 -14.41
N ALA A 47 -7.87 -11.13 -15.71
CA ALA A 47 -8.31 -10.19 -16.74
C ALA A 47 -9.71 -9.58 -16.53
N GLY A 48 -10.54 -10.17 -15.65
CA GLY A 48 -11.84 -9.64 -15.26
C GLY A 48 -11.80 -8.56 -14.15
N ILE A 49 -10.63 -8.29 -13.58
CA ILE A 49 -10.42 -7.28 -12.54
C ILE A 49 -9.56 -6.16 -13.13
N ARG A 50 -9.96 -4.92 -12.90
CA ARG A 50 -9.14 -3.77 -13.32
C ARG A 50 -7.75 -3.84 -12.68
N PRO A 51 -6.65 -3.69 -13.46
CA PRO A 51 -5.29 -3.92 -12.96
C PRO A 51 -4.84 -2.88 -11.92
N GLU A 52 -5.51 -1.73 -11.82
CA GLU A 52 -5.27 -0.78 -10.74
C GLU A 52 -6.01 -1.11 -9.43
N SER A 53 -6.71 -2.23 -9.36
CA SER A 53 -7.53 -2.63 -8.20
C SER A 53 -7.28 -4.06 -7.72
N LEU A 54 -6.08 -4.60 -7.97
CA LEU A 54 -5.72 -5.97 -7.58
C LEU A 54 -5.31 -6.00 -6.11
N SER A 55 -6.27 -6.31 -5.23
CA SER A 55 -6.07 -6.30 -3.77
C SER A 55 -5.66 -7.65 -3.22
N GLY A 56 -4.63 -7.66 -2.35
CA GLY A 56 -4.16 -8.85 -1.65
C GLY A 56 -3.32 -9.84 -2.45
N PRO A 57 -2.48 -9.41 -3.43
CA PRO A 57 -1.67 -10.34 -4.23
C PRO A 57 -0.69 -11.19 -3.40
N HIS A 58 -0.35 -10.76 -2.19
CA HIS A 58 0.47 -11.53 -1.23
C HIS A 58 -0.27 -12.70 -0.56
N ASN A 59 -1.56 -12.89 -0.84
CA ASN A 59 -2.36 -13.98 -0.27
C ASN A 59 -2.48 -15.15 -1.28
N PRO A 60 -1.58 -16.13 -1.26
CA PRO A 60 -1.59 -17.23 -2.23
C PRO A 60 -2.77 -18.18 -2.03
N TYR A 61 -3.51 -18.05 -0.96
CA TYR A 61 -4.65 -18.92 -0.61
C TYR A 61 -6.02 -18.32 -0.95
N GLY A 62 -6.07 -17.15 -1.60
CA GLY A 62 -7.28 -16.60 -2.20
C GLY A 62 -8.43 -16.24 -1.25
N GLN A 63 -8.14 -15.79 -0.05
CA GLN A 63 -9.16 -15.55 0.98
C GLN A 63 -9.69 -14.11 1.06
N SER A 64 -9.33 -13.23 0.13
CA SER A 64 -9.89 -11.89 0.08
C SER A 64 -9.91 -11.34 -1.33
N ALA A 65 -10.92 -10.51 -1.64
CA ALA A 65 -11.02 -9.66 -2.84
C ALA A 65 -11.08 -10.38 -4.20
N LYS A 66 -11.64 -11.60 -4.29
CA LYS A 66 -11.76 -12.40 -5.53
C LYS A 66 -10.44 -12.64 -6.27
N LEU A 67 -9.32 -12.36 -5.64
CA LEU A 67 -8.00 -12.51 -6.19
C LEU A 67 -7.31 -13.73 -5.58
N MET A 68 -6.77 -14.58 -6.43
CA MET A 68 -5.78 -15.57 -6.03
C MET A 68 -4.40 -14.94 -6.19
N GLY A 69 -3.75 -14.59 -5.08
CA GLY A 69 -2.38 -14.14 -5.08
C GLY A 69 -1.38 -15.27 -5.34
N ASN A 70 -0.11 -15.03 -5.18
CA ASN A 70 0.89 -16.07 -5.28
C ASN A 70 2.00 -15.89 -4.24
N VAL A 71 2.84 -16.93 -4.12
CA VAL A 71 3.93 -16.98 -3.15
C VAL A 71 5.01 -15.95 -3.45
N ASP A 72 5.26 -15.60 -4.72
CA ASP A 72 6.29 -14.62 -5.10
C ASP A 72 6.00 -13.25 -4.47
N PHE A 73 4.73 -12.82 -4.44
CA PHE A 73 4.37 -11.57 -3.76
C PHE A 73 4.53 -11.66 -2.25
N LEU A 74 4.22 -12.81 -1.65
CA LEU A 74 4.39 -13.00 -0.20
C LEU A 74 5.88 -13.01 0.18
N GLU A 75 6.72 -13.71 -0.58
CA GLU A 75 8.17 -13.72 -0.41
C GLU A 75 8.76 -12.32 -0.59
N PHE A 76 8.30 -11.58 -1.60
CA PHE A 76 8.73 -10.21 -1.82
C PHE A 76 8.37 -9.29 -0.64
N CYS A 77 7.20 -9.46 -0.03
CA CYS A 77 6.82 -8.71 1.18
C CYS A 77 7.72 -9.02 2.39
N GLN A 78 8.53 -10.07 2.33
CA GLN A 78 9.50 -10.44 3.36
C GLN A 78 10.94 -10.08 2.97
N HIS A 79 11.12 -9.27 1.91
CA HIS A 79 12.46 -8.85 1.46
C HIS A 79 13.21 -8.16 2.60
N PRO A 80 14.43 -8.62 2.94
CA PRO A 80 15.14 -8.14 4.12
C PRO A 80 15.39 -6.64 4.10
N ASP A 81 15.77 -6.06 2.97
CA ASP A 81 16.04 -4.63 2.84
C ASP A 81 14.79 -3.78 3.14
N ILE A 82 13.62 -4.24 2.66
CA ILE A 82 12.33 -3.55 2.92
C ILE A 82 12.02 -3.63 4.42
N LEU A 83 12.14 -4.82 5.03
CA LEU A 83 11.87 -4.99 6.45
C LEU A 83 12.86 -4.23 7.34
N ASP A 84 14.12 -4.10 6.94
CA ASP A 84 15.12 -3.32 7.68
C ASP A 84 14.76 -1.83 7.71
N MET A 85 14.28 -1.26 6.60
CA MET A 85 13.81 0.12 6.55
C MET A 85 12.49 0.33 7.31
N VAL A 86 11.57 -0.61 7.21
CA VAL A 86 10.30 -0.59 7.96
C VAL A 86 10.55 -0.64 9.46
N GLU A 87 11.47 -1.52 9.92
CA GLU A 87 11.86 -1.64 11.33
C GLU A 87 12.31 -0.30 11.93
N GLN A 88 13.08 0.50 11.17
CA GLN A 88 13.55 1.82 11.65
C GLN A 88 12.42 2.83 11.88
N LEU A 89 11.25 2.63 11.28
CA LEU A 89 10.11 3.55 11.38
C LEU A 89 9.03 3.07 12.34
N ILE A 90 8.74 1.75 12.41
CA ILE A 90 7.65 1.20 13.22
C ILE A 90 8.09 0.19 14.28
N GLY A 91 9.40 -0.07 14.40
CA GLY A 91 9.95 -0.99 15.39
C GLY A 91 10.14 -2.42 14.88
N PRO A 92 10.73 -3.30 15.73
CA PRO A 92 11.26 -4.60 15.31
C PRO A 92 10.22 -5.70 15.08
N ASP A 93 9.02 -5.52 15.60
CA ASP A 93 7.96 -6.52 15.52
C ASP A 93 6.96 -6.10 14.44
N ILE A 94 6.96 -6.80 13.29
CA ILE A 94 6.30 -6.34 12.06
C ILE A 94 5.30 -7.36 11.56
N ILE A 95 4.07 -6.91 11.30
CA ILE A 95 3.00 -7.69 10.70
C ILE A 95 2.68 -7.11 9.31
N LEU A 96 2.70 -7.96 8.29
CA LEU A 96 2.12 -7.68 6.98
C LEU A 96 0.61 -7.92 7.05
N TRP A 97 -0.19 -6.88 6.86
CA TRP A 97 -1.64 -7.00 6.95
C TRP A 97 -2.38 -6.74 5.63
N GLY A 98 -1.72 -6.14 4.66
CA GLY A 98 -2.34 -5.86 3.38
C GLY A 98 -1.37 -5.53 2.27
N SER A 99 -1.79 -5.71 1.04
CA SER A 99 -1.10 -5.18 -0.14
C SER A 99 -2.06 -4.96 -1.29
N MET A 100 -1.64 -4.15 -2.25
CA MET A 100 -2.43 -3.85 -3.44
C MET A 100 -1.52 -3.52 -4.61
N LEU A 101 -1.84 -4.04 -5.78
CA LEU A 101 -1.22 -3.63 -7.02
C LEU A 101 -2.06 -2.54 -7.68
N PHE A 102 -1.40 -1.42 -7.97
CA PHE A 102 -1.94 -0.30 -8.73
C PHE A 102 -1.26 -0.25 -10.09
N ALA A 103 -1.76 -0.99 -11.06
CA ALA A 103 -1.19 -1.03 -12.41
C ALA A 103 -2.08 -0.23 -13.37
N LYS A 104 -1.85 1.07 -13.48
CA LYS A 104 -2.59 1.94 -14.41
C LYS A 104 -2.23 1.61 -15.86
N PRO A 105 -3.17 1.15 -16.68
CA PRO A 105 -2.90 0.87 -18.08
C PRO A 105 -2.57 2.16 -18.86
N PRO A 106 -1.91 2.03 -20.03
CA PRO A 106 -1.67 3.16 -20.93
C PRO A 106 -2.96 3.82 -21.37
N GLY A 107 -3.03 5.15 -21.30
CA GLY A 107 -4.14 5.96 -21.82
C GLY A 107 -5.49 5.83 -21.11
N ASP A 108 -5.70 4.77 -20.31
CA ASP A 108 -6.97 4.46 -19.62
C ASP A 108 -6.80 4.25 -18.10
N GLY A 109 -5.64 4.59 -17.55
CA GLY A 109 -5.39 4.45 -16.11
C GLY A 109 -6.21 5.44 -15.30
N LYS A 110 -7.01 4.93 -14.34
CA LYS A 110 -7.92 5.72 -13.52
C LYS A 110 -7.17 6.60 -12.52
N ALA A 111 -7.72 7.75 -12.20
CA ALA A 111 -7.28 8.58 -11.08
C ALA A 111 -7.54 7.88 -9.74
N VAL A 112 -6.70 8.18 -8.76
CA VAL A 112 -6.99 7.90 -7.35
C VAL A 112 -7.25 9.23 -6.68
N PRO A 113 -8.47 9.49 -6.20
CA PRO A 113 -8.83 10.76 -5.56
C PRO A 113 -7.96 11.01 -4.33
N TRP A 114 -7.82 12.26 -3.94
CA TRP A 114 -7.17 12.65 -2.70
C TRP A 114 -7.83 12.00 -1.49
N HIS A 115 -7.05 11.29 -0.68
CA HIS A 115 -7.53 10.55 0.49
C HIS A 115 -6.41 10.36 1.53
N GLN A 116 -6.81 9.88 2.68
CA GLN A 116 -5.95 9.26 3.69
C GLN A 116 -6.29 7.77 3.75
N ASP A 117 -5.27 6.94 3.87
CA ASP A 117 -5.42 5.50 3.76
C ASP A 117 -6.31 4.89 4.88
N GLY A 118 -6.09 5.25 6.12
CA GLY A 118 -6.62 4.55 7.28
C GLY A 118 -8.13 4.62 7.54
N LYS A 119 -8.90 5.40 6.76
CA LYS A 119 -10.31 5.71 7.06
C LYS A 119 -11.20 4.49 7.28
N TYR A 120 -10.91 3.40 6.57
CA TYR A 120 -11.73 2.20 6.59
C TYR A 120 -10.88 0.94 6.79
N TRP A 121 -9.88 1.02 7.69
CA TRP A 121 -9.04 -0.10 8.04
C TRP A 121 -9.27 -0.55 9.48
N PRO A 122 -9.39 -1.86 9.74
CA PRO A 122 -9.71 -2.38 11.07
C PRO A 122 -8.43 -2.53 11.91
N LEU A 123 -7.76 -1.41 12.21
CA LEU A 123 -6.50 -1.37 12.95
C LEU A 123 -6.65 -0.51 14.22
N GLU A 124 -6.25 -1.09 15.37
CA GLU A 124 -6.35 -0.43 16.69
C GLU A 124 -5.02 -0.56 17.50
N PRO A 125 -4.31 0.51 17.79
CA PRO A 125 -4.47 1.87 17.24
C PRO A 125 -4.20 1.89 15.73
N LEU A 126 -4.65 2.94 15.03
CA LEU A 126 -4.38 3.09 13.61
C LEU A 126 -2.91 3.47 13.39
N GLU A 127 -2.05 2.46 13.40
CA GLU A 127 -0.62 2.59 13.14
C GLU A 127 -0.22 1.62 12.04
N THR A 128 0.20 2.15 10.91
CA THR A 128 0.65 1.35 9.77
C THR A 128 1.43 2.22 8.81
N ILE A 129 2.35 1.59 8.09
CA ILE A 129 3.16 2.20 7.05
C ILE A 129 2.89 1.50 5.73
N THR A 130 2.83 2.27 4.67
CA THR A 130 2.78 1.74 3.30
C THR A 130 4.14 1.90 2.63
N VAL A 131 4.72 0.78 2.23
CA VAL A 131 5.86 0.73 1.31
C VAL A 131 5.32 0.60 -0.10
N ARG A 132 5.70 1.52 -0.97
CA ARG A 132 5.30 1.51 -2.36
C ARG A 132 6.51 1.27 -3.24
N VAL A 133 6.45 0.23 -4.04
CA VAL A 133 7.50 -0.19 -4.96
C VAL A 133 7.08 0.16 -6.39
N SER A 134 7.88 0.97 -7.07
CA SER A 134 7.63 1.29 -8.47
C SER A 134 8.25 0.23 -9.39
N ILE A 135 7.41 -0.45 -10.17
CA ILE A 135 7.83 -1.55 -11.03
C ILE A 135 8.24 -1.04 -12.42
N ASP A 136 7.45 -0.12 -12.97
CA ASP A 136 7.66 0.40 -14.33
C ASP A 136 8.30 1.79 -14.36
N GLY A 137 8.42 2.44 -13.20
CA GLY A 137 8.68 3.87 -13.07
C GLY A 137 7.39 4.68 -13.01
N SER A 138 7.42 5.75 -12.23
CA SER A 138 6.27 6.60 -11.91
C SER A 138 6.65 8.06 -12.10
N ASP A 139 6.00 8.74 -13.01
CA ASP A 139 6.20 10.17 -13.36
C ASP A 139 4.86 10.89 -13.55
N ARG A 140 4.91 12.18 -13.84
CA ARG A 140 3.70 12.99 -14.05
C ARG A 140 2.86 12.52 -15.22
N ASP A 141 3.48 12.07 -16.30
CA ASP A 141 2.78 11.72 -17.54
C ASP A 141 1.99 10.41 -17.35
N ASN A 142 2.52 9.49 -16.54
CA ASN A 142 1.83 8.22 -16.24
C ASN A 142 1.03 8.24 -14.94
N GLY A 143 0.84 9.44 -14.35
CA GLY A 143 0.00 9.65 -13.19
C GLY A 143 0.64 9.17 -11.89
N CYS A 144 1.85 9.66 -11.57
CA CYS A 144 2.52 9.38 -10.31
C CYS A 144 1.67 9.78 -9.10
N MET A 145 1.96 9.18 -7.95
CA MET A 145 1.36 9.61 -6.70
C MET A 145 1.79 11.05 -6.38
N GLN A 146 0.85 11.83 -5.89
CA GLN A 146 1.08 13.13 -5.27
C GLN A 146 0.72 13.06 -3.80
N TYR A 147 1.39 13.81 -2.95
CA TYR A 147 1.14 13.87 -1.52
C TYR A 147 1.27 15.27 -0.97
N ILE A 148 0.63 15.55 0.16
CA ILE A 148 0.73 16.83 0.84
C ILE A 148 1.68 16.67 2.04
N PRO A 149 2.89 17.26 1.99
CA PRO A 149 3.87 17.16 3.07
C PRO A 149 3.31 17.68 4.40
N GLY A 150 3.56 16.91 5.47
CA GLY A 150 3.15 17.27 6.82
C GLY A 150 1.67 17.06 7.14
N SER A 151 0.85 16.61 6.17
CA SER A 151 -0.59 16.37 6.37
C SER A 151 -0.88 15.29 7.41
N HIS A 152 0.03 14.34 7.63
CA HIS A 152 -0.08 13.27 8.61
C HIS A 152 0.02 13.75 10.08
N LYS A 153 0.56 14.96 10.32
CA LYS A 153 0.86 15.46 11.68
C LYS A 153 -0.37 15.70 12.54
N SER A 154 -1.52 15.95 11.92
CA SER A 154 -2.79 16.09 12.66
C SER A 154 -3.20 14.79 13.35
N ARG A 155 -2.72 13.63 12.89
CA ARG A 155 -3.13 12.28 13.35
C ARG A 155 -4.65 12.09 13.36
N ASN A 156 -5.35 12.87 12.54
CA ASN A 156 -6.78 12.80 12.35
C ASN A 156 -7.11 12.31 10.96
N LEU A 157 -8.16 11.51 10.86
CA LEU A 157 -8.76 11.15 9.59
C LEU A 157 -9.79 12.21 9.24
N GLU A 158 -9.44 13.04 8.27
CA GLU A 158 -10.31 14.10 7.78
C GLU A 158 -11.58 13.54 7.14
N HIS A 159 -12.53 14.43 6.87
CA HIS A 159 -13.79 14.02 6.25
C HIS A 159 -13.55 13.49 4.83
N HIS A 160 -14.12 12.30 4.57
CA HIS A 160 -14.13 11.70 3.25
C HIS A 160 -15.58 11.51 2.80
N GLU A 161 -15.86 11.90 1.59
CA GLU A 161 -17.12 11.58 0.94
C GLU A 161 -17.00 10.28 0.16
N VAL A 162 -18.08 9.50 0.15
CA VAL A 162 -18.17 8.34 -0.74
C VAL A 162 -18.65 8.83 -2.10
N GLU A 163 -17.80 8.66 -3.11
CA GLU A 163 -18.11 9.00 -4.49
C GLU A 163 -17.67 7.85 -5.41
N LEU A 164 -18.66 7.10 -5.88
CA LEU A 164 -18.45 6.01 -6.82
C LEU A 164 -18.50 6.54 -8.24
N ARG A 165 -17.33 6.70 -8.87
CA ARG A 165 -17.20 7.13 -10.27
C ARG A 165 -16.44 6.08 -11.07
N GLU A 166 -16.86 5.88 -12.31
CA GLU A 166 -16.23 4.92 -13.21
C GLU A 166 -14.78 5.29 -13.59
N ASP A 167 -14.45 6.59 -13.60
CA ASP A 167 -13.12 7.10 -13.92
C ASP A 167 -12.15 7.14 -12.73
N MET A 168 -12.59 6.70 -11.55
CA MET A 168 -11.77 6.64 -10.33
C MET A 168 -11.52 5.22 -9.86
N ALA A 169 -10.31 4.97 -9.37
CA ALA A 169 -9.93 3.66 -8.82
C ALA A 169 -10.34 3.47 -7.35
N LEU A 170 -10.73 4.55 -6.66
CA LEU A 170 -11.14 4.52 -5.26
C LEU A 170 -12.47 5.26 -5.11
N GLY A 171 -13.39 4.68 -4.36
CA GLY A 171 -14.74 5.21 -4.13
C GLY A 171 -14.87 6.21 -2.98
N GLN A 172 -13.79 6.90 -2.63
CA GLN A 172 -13.78 7.92 -1.57
C GLN A 172 -12.88 9.09 -1.97
N LYS A 173 -13.22 10.28 -1.55
CA LYS A 173 -12.41 11.48 -1.74
C LYS A 173 -12.51 12.41 -0.54
N MET A 174 -11.46 13.19 -0.32
CA MET A 174 -11.50 14.35 0.56
C MET A 174 -12.06 15.56 -0.19
N THR A 175 -12.86 16.36 0.51
CA THR A 175 -13.39 17.65 0.02
C THR A 175 -12.65 18.81 0.66
N ASP A 176 -12.70 19.98 0.02
CA ASP A 176 -12.13 21.24 0.53
C ASP A 176 -10.62 21.19 0.85
N LEU A 177 -9.88 20.43 0.04
CA LEU A 177 -8.45 20.20 0.22
C LEU A 177 -7.60 21.25 -0.50
N ASP A 178 -6.71 21.92 0.24
CA ASP A 178 -5.66 22.77 -0.35
C ASP A 178 -4.50 21.90 -0.86
N THR A 179 -4.42 21.75 -2.16
CA THR A 179 -3.36 20.99 -2.85
C THR A 179 -2.19 21.84 -3.32
N SER A 180 -2.14 23.12 -2.97
CA SER A 180 -1.10 24.06 -3.45
C SER A 180 0.32 23.65 -3.05
N LYS A 181 0.45 22.88 -1.97
CA LYS A 181 1.73 22.35 -1.44
C LYS A 181 2.01 20.91 -1.85
N ALA A 182 1.16 20.32 -2.69
CA ALA A 182 1.36 18.95 -3.12
C ALA A 182 2.70 18.74 -3.83
N LYS A 183 3.36 17.64 -3.52
CA LYS A 183 4.60 17.20 -4.17
C LYS A 183 4.34 15.91 -4.95
N ASP A 184 5.06 15.75 -6.06
CA ASP A 184 5.04 14.51 -6.85
C ASP A 184 5.97 13.48 -6.24
N CYS A 185 5.50 12.24 -6.10
CA CYS A 185 6.29 11.07 -5.75
C CYS A 185 6.78 10.40 -7.05
N ILE A 186 7.83 10.97 -7.65
CA ILE A 186 8.45 10.44 -8.87
C ILE A 186 9.44 9.34 -8.47
N LEU A 187 9.29 8.16 -9.07
CA LEU A 187 10.12 6.99 -8.79
C LEU A 187 10.64 6.38 -10.09
N LYS A 188 11.92 6.02 -10.10
CA LYS A 188 12.48 5.14 -11.13
C LYS A 188 12.01 3.70 -10.94
N PRO A 189 12.10 2.82 -11.95
CA PRO A 189 11.87 1.40 -11.74
C PRO A 189 12.75 0.85 -10.62
N GLY A 190 12.17 0.07 -9.72
CA GLY A 190 12.83 -0.50 -8.55
C GLY A 190 12.99 0.45 -7.35
N GLN A 191 12.76 1.75 -7.51
CA GLN A 191 12.72 2.66 -6.35
C GLN A 191 11.49 2.45 -5.50
N ILE A 192 11.63 2.81 -4.21
CA ILE A 192 10.54 2.69 -3.24
C ILE A 192 10.24 4.06 -2.60
N SER A 193 9.04 4.18 -2.07
CA SER A 193 8.68 5.22 -1.11
C SER A 193 7.99 4.60 0.10
N LEU A 194 8.14 5.22 1.26
CA LEU A 194 7.47 4.83 2.49
C LEU A 194 6.61 6.00 2.97
N HIS A 195 5.34 5.75 3.28
CA HIS A 195 4.46 6.82 3.76
C HIS A 195 3.58 6.39 4.93
N ASP A 196 3.25 7.38 5.76
CA ASP A 196 2.39 7.25 6.93
C ASP A 196 0.92 7.14 6.52
N VAL A 197 0.13 6.37 7.27
CA VAL A 197 -1.30 6.14 7.01
C VAL A 197 -2.14 7.42 6.97
N TYR A 198 -1.73 8.47 7.69
CA TYR A 198 -2.43 9.75 7.72
C TYR A 198 -1.97 10.72 6.62
N THR A 199 -0.99 10.35 5.81
CA THR A 199 -0.53 11.21 4.71
C THR A 199 -1.61 11.34 3.64
N VAL A 200 -2.02 12.58 3.38
CA VAL A 200 -2.98 12.88 2.31
C VAL A 200 -2.29 12.73 0.96
N HIS A 201 -2.84 11.87 0.11
CA HIS A 201 -2.26 11.58 -1.20
C HIS A 201 -3.33 11.23 -2.23
N GLY A 202 -2.93 11.25 -3.48
CA GLY A 202 -3.78 10.91 -4.61
C GLY A 202 -2.94 10.70 -5.87
N SER A 203 -3.56 10.46 -7.01
CA SER A 203 -2.84 10.41 -8.29
C SER A 203 -3.75 10.67 -9.46
N GLU A 204 -3.25 11.41 -10.45
CA GLU A 204 -3.95 11.69 -11.69
C GLU A 204 -4.10 10.45 -12.58
N HIS A 205 -4.88 10.58 -13.64
CA HIS A 205 -5.00 9.57 -14.69
C HIS A 205 -3.65 9.26 -15.35
N ASN A 206 -3.46 8.02 -15.78
CA ASN A 206 -2.40 7.69 -16.70
C ASN A 206 -2.86 8.00 -18.14
N ARG A 207 -2.36 9.08 -18.71
CA ARG A 207 -2.64 9.49 -20.08
C ARG A 207 -1.48 9.18 -21.04
N SER A 208 -0.42 8.57 -20.52
CA SER A 208 0.76 8.21 -21.29
C SER A 208 0.57 6.92 -22.08
N ILE A 209 1.52 6.61 -22.96
CA ILE A 209 1.57 5.35 -23.71
C ILE A 209 2.23 4.21 -22.90
N LYS A 210 2.64 4.46 -21.64
CA LYS A 210 3.32 3.50 -20.79
C LYS A 210 2.40 3.07 -19.64
N ARG A 211 2.46 1.78 -19.27
CA ARG A 211 1.87 1.33 -18.00
C ARG A 211 2.60 1.97 -16.82
N ARG A 212 1.90 2.18 -15.72
CA ARG A 212 2.47 2.51 -14.41
C ARG A 212 2.03 1.49 -13.38
N ALA A 213 2.88 0.54 -13.07
CA ALA A 213 2.62 -0.46 -12.03
C ALA A 213 3.42 -0.13 -10.76
N ASP A 214 2.68 0.03 -9.65
CA ASP A 214 3.24 0.18 -8.32
C ASP A 214 2.63 -0.86 -7.38
N TYR A 215 3.47 -1.50 -6.59
CA TYR A 215 3.04 -2.45 -5.57
C TYR A 215 3.08 -1.78 -4.20
N ALA A 216 1.91 -1.60 -3.59
CA ALA A 216 1.77 -1.04 -2.25
C ALA A 216 1.65 -2.17 -1.23
N ILE A 217 2.54 -2.18 -0.24
CA ILE A 217 2.64 -3.18 0.82
C ILE A 217 2.40 -2.48 2.15
N ARG A 218 1.53 -3.02 2.97
CA ARG A 218 1.12 -2.40 4.24
C ARG A 218 1.57 -3.22 5.42
N TYR A 219 2.43 -2.60 6.22
CA TYR A 219 2.94 -3.18 7.45
C TYR A 219 2.42 -2.41 8.66
N MET A 220 2.13 -3.13 9.74
CA MET A 220 1.80 -2.53 11.02
C MET A 220 2.76 -3.02 12.10
N PRO A 221 3.04 -2.22 13.15
CA PRO A 221 3.75 -2.72 14.31
C PRO A 221 2.91 -3.79 14.99
N ALA A 222 3.55 -4.82 15.54
CA ALA A 222 2.84 -5.92 16.18
C ALA A 222 2.15 -5.54 17.51
N THR A 223 2.26 -4.28 17.91
CA THR A 223 1.46 -3.64 18.99
C THR A 223 0.08 -3.20 18.52
N THR A 224 -0.15 -3.13 17.21
CA THR A 224 -1.46 -2.86 16.61
C THR A 224 -2.28 -4.13 16.52
N LEU A 225 -3.53 -4.07 16.96
CA LEU A 225 -4.50 -5.14 16.80
C LEU A 225 -5.19 -5.01 15.43
N TYR A 226 -5.23 -6.10 14.67
CA TYR A 226 -6.12 -6.23 13.51
C TYR A 226 -7.49 -6.71 13.99
N ASP A 227 -8.44 -5.79 14.09
CA ASP A 227 -9.79 -6.09 14.57
C ASP A 227 -10.60 -6.86 13.52
N ARG A 228 -11.05 -8.06 13.89
CA ARG A 228 -11.81 -8.98 13.04
C ARG A 228 -13.30 -8.99 13.34
N SER A 229 -13.78 -8.07 14.20
CA SER A 229 -15.18 -8.02 14.56
C SER A 229 -16.07 -7.58 13.38
N GLU A 230 -17.23 -8.20 13.29
CA GLU A 230 -18.22 -7.90 12.25
C GLU A 230 -18.86 -6.52 12.45
N ASP A 231 -18.86 -6.01 13.67
CA ASP A 231 -19.41 -4.70 14.06
C ASP A 231 -18.40 -3.57 13.99
N HIS A 232 -17.12 -3.84 13.66
CA HIS A 232 -16.15 -2.81 13.43
C HIS A 232 -16.57 -1.90 12.26
N PRO A 233 -16.50 -0.55 12.38
CA PRO A 233 -16.94 0.37 11.32
C PRO A 233 -16.33 0.11 9.94
N ALA A 234 -15.06 -0.27 9.90
CA ALA A 234 -14.38 -0.63 8.65
C ALA A 234 -14.95 -1.90 8.02
N THR A 235 -15.30 -2.91 8.83
CA THR A 235 -15.92 -4.16 8.36
C THR A 235 -17.32 -3.89 7.82
N ILE A 236 -18.14 -3.11 8.54
CA ILE A 236 -19.46 -2.68 8.08
C ILE A 236 -19.37 -1.94 6.75
N TYR A 237 -18.42 -0.98 6.65
CA TYR A 237 -18.21 -0.25 5.40
C TYR A 237 -17.80 -1.17 4.25
N ALA A 238 -16.83 -2.06 4.48
CA ALA A 238 -16.35 -3.00 3.47
C ALA A 238 -17.47 -3.94 3.01
N ASN A 239 -18.24 -4.50 3.91
CA ASN A 239 -19.37 -5.38 3.58
C ASN A 239 -20.40 -4.69 2.68
N LYS A 240 -20.58 -3.37 2.85
CA LYS A 240 -21.52 -2.58 2.03
C LYS A 240 -20.97 -2.19 0.66
N HIS A 241 -19.71 -1.79 0.58
CA HIS A 241 -19.13 -1.14 -0.62
C HIS A 241 -18.10 -2.01 -1.36
N SER A 242 -17.52 -2.98 -0.70
CA SER A 242 -16.47 -3.87 -1.22
C SER A 242 -16.53 -5.24 -0.53
N PRO A 243 -17.63 -5.99 -0.67
CA PRO A 243 -17.91 -7.21 0.11
C PRO A 243 -16.84 -8.28 -0.06
N ASP A 244 -16.10 -8.24 -1.17
CA ASP A 244 -15.01 -9.17 -1.45
C ASP A 244 -13.78 -8.93 -0.56
N MET A 245 -13.67 -7.78 0.10
CA MET A 245 -12.53 -7.46 0.96
C MET A 245 -12.45 -8.33 2.22
N ASN A 246 -13.57 -8.78 2.74
CA ASN A 246 -13.73 -9.74 3.84
C ASN A 246 -12.67 -9.59 4.96
N TYR A 247 -12.69 -8.46 5.66
CA TYR A 247 -11.72 -8.17 6.73
C TYR A 247 -11.68 -9.25 7.84
N PRO A 248 -12.81 -9.82 8.31
CA PRO A 248 -12.78 -10.87 9.33
C PRO A 248 -11.96 -12.10 8.94
N LEU A 249 -11.91 -12.46 7.66
CA LEU A 249 -11.19 -13.64 7.16
C LEU A 249 -9.85 -13.32 6.50
N ARG A 250 -9.48 -12.04 6.35
CA ARG A 250 -8.24 -11.66 5.69
C ARG A 250 -7.02 -12.23 6.42
N PRO A 251 -6.11 -12.95 5.73
CA PRO A 251 -4.85 -13.37 6.33
C PRO A 251 -3.97 -12.17 6.64
N ILE A 252 -3.27 -12.24 7.78
CA ILE A 252 -2.17 -11.35 8.14
C ILE A 252 -0.97 -12.21 8.50
N TRP A 253 0.24 -11.69 8.38
CA TRP A 253 1.47 -12.45 8.48
C TRP A 253 2.45 -11.78 9.42
N LEU A 254 2.91 -12.47 10.46
CA LEU A 254 4.06 -12.02 11.23
C LEU A 254 5.31 -12.21 10.36
N VAL A 255 5.89 -11.13 9.88
CA VAL A 255 7.04 -11.18 8.96
C VAL A 255 8.37 -10.91 9.66
N ARG A 256 8.33 -10.33 10.87
CA ARG A 256 9.51 -10.12 11.72
C ARG A 256 9.08 -10.01 13.20
N GLY A 257 9.93 -10.50 14.13
CA GLY A 257 9.74 -10.33 15.58
C GLY A 257 8.62 -11.16 16.18
N GLU A 258 7.90 -10.61 17.12
CA GLU A 258 6.86 -11.29 17.91
C GLU A 258 5.55 -10.48 17.93
N ASP A 259 4.42 -11.17 17.95
CA ASP A 259 3.12 -10.51 18.15
C ASP A 259 3.00 -9.95 19.57
N ARG A 260 2.58 -8.69 19.70
CA ARG A 260 2.43 -8.01 21.00
C ARG A 260 0.98 -7.68 21.34
N ALA A 261 0.09 -7.69 20.36
CA ALA A 261 -1.31 -7.32 20.53
C ALA A 261 -2.24 -8.54 20.68
N GLY A 262 -1.73 -9.76 20.50
CA GLY A 262 -2.55 -10.98 20.52
C GLY A 262 -3.38 -11.13 19.25
N ASN A 263 -2.80 -10.81 18.11
CA ASN A 263 -3.44 -10.89 16.81
C ASN A 263 -3.87 -12.34 16.48
N ASN A 264 -5.05 -12.47 15.92
CA ASN A 264 -5.50 -13.73 15.39
C ASN A 264 -5.04 -13.87 13.93
N PHE A 265 -3.95 -14.59 13.71
CA PHE A 265 -3.43 -14.92 12.38
C PHE A 265 -4.30 -16.00 11.72
N ARG A 266 -5.55 -15.66 11.42
CA ARG A 266 -6.40 -16.51 10.59
C ARG A 266 -5.91 -16.48 9.15
N ALA A 267 -4.67 -16.91 8.94
CA ALA A 267 -4.25 -17.37 7.66
C ALA A 267 -5.08 -18.59 7.31
N GLY A 268 -5.53 -18.72 6.12
CA GLY A 268 -5.81 -20.05 5.63
C GLY A 268 -4.60 -20.88 6.03
N LYS A 269 -4.85 -21.97 6.73
CA LYS A 269 -3.88 -22.80 7.44
C LYS A 269 -2.48 -22.74 6.81
N GLN A 270 -1.54 -22.23 7.61
CA GLN A 270 -0.13 -22.45 7.36
C GLN A 270 0.14 -23.93 7.18
#